data_8946e11659969335de21cba0e149e5da
#
_entry.id   8946e11659969335de21cba0e149e5da
#
_cell.length_a   1.000
_cell.length_b   1.000
_cell.length_c   1.000
_cell.angle_alpha   90.00
_cell.angle_beta   90.00
_cell.angle_gamma   90.00
#
_symmetry.space_group_name_H-M   'P 1'
#
loop_
_entity.id
_entity.type
_entity.pdbx_description
1 polymer ?
#
loop_
_entity_poly.entity_id
_entity_poly.type
_entity_poly.pdbx_seq_one_letter_code
_entity_poly.pdbx_strand_id
1 'polypeptide(L)'
;MTVNGVRIHLRGANRHEHHPHFGRAVPLEFAKRDLILMKKHNFNALRCSHQPNHPELLDLCDELGLWVMDEADLECHGFYDAVARPLDIPEEMDYEKRKKLAFPQAAQFTTNNPTWKAAYLDRMECLIQRDKNHTSVIMWSLGNEAFYGDNHKAMSAYAKKVDPGRLIHYEGDAHAETADMYSYMYPSIERLTKLAKEEGVVDGKYDKPIVLCEYAHAMGNGPGWLEDYENAFRQYPRLQGGFIWEWANHGLWKEDSGYYAYGGDFGDTPNDSTFVMDGLLNSEHHPTHGLLEFKAINHPVRFKVEDGKLGVENCYNFSDLSHLTATFKVEEFGEE
;
A
#
# COMPACT_ATOMS: atom_id res chain seq x y z
N MET A 1 14.64 -5.81 -3.85
CA MET A 1 14.52 -4.45 -4.42
C MET A 1 15.61 -3.57 -3.81
N THR A 2 16.25 -2.73 -4.62
CA THR A 2 17.35 -1.85 -4.17
C THR A 2 17.18 -0.47 -4.76
N VAL A 3 17.58 0.55 -4.00
CA VAL A 3 17.75 1.93 -4.48
C VAL A 3 19.22 2.29 -4.28
N ASN A 4 19.87 2.75 -5.34
CA ASN A 4 21.32 3.03 -5.36
C ASN A 4 22.19 1.86 -4.82
N GLY A 5 21.79 0.62 -5.13
CA GLY A 5 22.49 -0.60 -4.69
C GLY A 5 22.24 -1.02 -3.25
N VAL A 6 21.50 -0.23 -2.46
CA VAL A 6 21.13 -0.56 -1.08
C VAL A 6 19.75 -1.17 -1.06
N ARG A 7 19.58 -2.31 -0.38
CA ARG A 7 18.27 -2.92 -0.17
C ARG A 7 17.40 -1.98 0.65
N ILE A 8 16.19 -1.75 0.17
CA ILE A 8 15.20 -0.96 0.89
C ILE A 8 14.10 -1.87 1.46
N HIS A 9 13.45 -1.37 2.50
CA HIS A 9 12.28 -1.95 3.12
C HIS A 9 11.15 -0.92 3.09
N LEU A 10 10.03 -1.25 2.46
CA LEU A 10 8.89 -0.36 2.34
C LEU A 10 8.09 -0.35 3.63
N ARG A 11 7.98 0.81 4.22
CA ARG A 11 7.10 1.13 5.35
C ARG A 11 6.10 2.15 4.86
N GLY A 12 5.08 1.66 4.16
CA GLY A 12 4.17 2.48 3.40
C GLY A 12 2.75 2.48 3.94
N ALA A 13 1.96 3.43 3.45
CA ALA A 13 0.51 3.44 3.55
C ALA A 13 -0.11 3.69 2.18
N ASN A 14 -1.29 3.12 1.94
CA ASN A 14 -2.17 3.50 0.86
C ASN A 14 -2.74 4.89 1.17
N ARG A 15 -2.79 5.76 0.20
CA ARG A 15 -3.30 7.11 0.38
C ARG A 15 -4.27 7.48 -0.73
N HIS A 16 -5.54 7.63 -0.34
CA HIS A 16 -6.51 8.34 -1.15
C HIS A 16 -6.38 9.85 -0.94
N GLU A 17 -6.75 10.62 -1.95
CA GLU A 17 -6.94 12.05 -1.79
C GLU A 17 -8.27 12.29 -1.07
N HIS A 18 -8.21 12.75 0.17
CA HIS A 18 -9.36 13.04 1.00
C HIS A 18 -9.13 14.31 1.82
N HIS A 19 -10.20 15.09 1.94
CA HIS A 19 -10.29 16.25 2.85
C HIS A 19 -11.67 16.23 3.49
N PRO A 20 -11.80 16.41 4.82
CA PRO A 20 -13.07 16.24 5.52
C PRO A 20 -14.19 17.19 5.07
N HIS A 21 -13.85 18.37 4.52
CA HIS A 21 -14.82 19.35 4.04
C HIS A 21 -14.93 19.44 2.51
N PHE A 22 -13.89 19.04 1.77
CA PHE A 22 -13.82 19.21 0.32
C PHE A 22 -13.80 17.89 -0.46
N GLY A 23 -13.88 16.76 0.23
CA GLY A 23 -13.83 15.43 -0.39
C GLY A 23 -12.51 15.22 -1.14
N ARG A 24 -12.59 14.95 -2.43
CA ARG A 24 -11.41 14.70 -3.29
C ARG A 24 -10.66 15.98 -3.71
N ALA A 25 -11.19 17.16 -3.45
CA ALA A 25 -10.52 18.43 -3.76
C ALA A 25 -9.57 18.83 -2.61
N VAL A 26 -8.45 18.15 -2.50
CA VAL A 26 -7.50 18.31 -1.39
C VAL A 26 -6.59 19.51 -1.62
N PRO A 27 -6.58 20.52 -0.72
CA PRO A 27 -5.61 21.60 -0.78
C PRO A 27 -4.18 21.06 -0.61
N LEU A 28 -3.22 21.58 -1.40
CA LEU A 28 -1.84 21.09 -1.38
C LEU A 28 -1.19 21.20 0.00
N GLU A 29 -1.44 22.26 0.75
CA GLU A 29 -0.94 22.43 2.11
C GLU A 29 -1.47 21.36 3.08
N PHE A 30 -2.68 20.86 2.86
CA PHE A 30 -3.23 19.75 3.64
C PHE A 30 -2.51 18.44 3.29
N ALA A 31 -2.31 18.17 2.00
CA ALA A 31 -1.53 17.02 1.54
C ALA A 31 -0.08 17.07 2.04
N LYS A 32 0.55 18.26 2.08
CA LYS A 32 1.90 18.46 2.64
C LYS A 32 1.96 18.10 4.12
N ARG A 33 0.93 18.45 4.89
CA ARG A 33 0.83 18.04 6.31
C ARG A 33 0.80 16.52 6.46
N ASP A 34 0.06 15.81 5.61
CA ASP A 34 0.05 14.34 5.58
C ASP A 34 1.45 13.77 5.37
N LEU A 35 2.16 14.23 4.34
CA LEU A 35 3.49 13.71 4.02
C LEU A 35 4.51 13.98 5.13
N ILE A 36 4.44 15.15 5.76
CA ILE A 36 5.26 15.48 6.94
C ILE A 36 4.89 14.56 8.11
N LEU A 37 3.60 14.28 8.31
CA LEU A 37 3.13 13.38 9.36
C LEU A 37 3.59 11.94 9.09
N MET A 38 3.56 11.47 7.85
CA MET A 38 4.15 10.18 7.44
C MET A 38 5.62 10.09 7.85
N LYS A 39 6.42 11.08 7.50
CA LYS A 39 7.85 11.12 7.88
C LYS A 39 8.06 11.09 9.39
N LYS A 40 7.27 11.86 10.15
CA LYS A 40 7.33 11.89 11.63
C LYS A 40 6.93 10.58 12.30
N HIS A 41 6.23 9.69 11.56
CA HIS A 41 5.78 8.39 12.02
C HIS A 41 6.51 7.22 11.36
N ASN A 42 7.72 7.47 10.83
CA ASN A 42 8.63 6.47 10.29
C ASN A 42 8.17 5.79 8.98
N PHE A 43 7.18 6.35 8.29
CA PHE A 43 6.88 5.96 6.93
C PHE A 43 7.98 6.44 5.97
N ASN A 44 8.24 5.64 4.96
CA ASN A 44 9.19 5.98 3.89
C ASN A 44 8.58 5.83 2.50
N ALA A 45 7.34 5.37 2.42
CA ALA A 45 6.66 5.12 1.14
C ALA A 45 5.17 5.43 1.21
N LEU A 46 4.57 5.70 0.05
CA LEU A 46 3.13 5.76 -0.15
C LEU A 46 2.74 5.07 -1.46
N ARG A 47 1.53 4.51 -1.52
CA ARG A 47 0.87 4.09 -2.75
C ARG A 47 -0.25 5.07 -3.07
N CYS A 48 -0.28 5.55 -4.31
CA CYS A 48 -1.33 6.42 -4.83
C CYS A 48 -2.58 5.60 -5.16
N SER A 49 -3.33 5.21 -4.14
CA SER A 49 -4.52 4.40 -4.31
C SER A 49 -5.73 5.25 -4.73
N HIS A 50 -6.50 4.90 -5.73
CA HIS A 50 -6.21 3.97 -6.82
C HIS A 50 -6.22 4.77 -8.12
N GLN A 51 -5.45 5.83 -8.13
CA GLN A 51 -5.32 6.77 -9.27
C GLN A 51 -4.09 7.67 -9.08
N PRO A 52 -3.59 8.30 -10.14
CA PRO A 52 -2.54 9.30 -10.01
C PRO A 52 -3.00 10.45 -9.10
N ASN A 53 -2.23 10.74 -8.05
CA ASN A 53 -2.54 11.85 -7.13
C ASN A 53 -2.25 13.21 -7.77
N HIS A 54 -2.54 14.29 -7.04
CA HIS A 54 -2.21 15.66 -7.48
C HIS A 54 -0.73 15.76 -7.89
N PRO A 55 -0.39 16.32 -9.05
CA PRO A 55 1.00 16.33 -9.55
C PRO A 55 2.01 16.91 -8.54
N GLU A 56 1.68 18.02 -7.91
CA GLU A 56 2.56 18.67 -6.93
C GLU A 56 2.75 17.84 -5.64
N LEU A 57 1.96 16.78 -5.41
CA LEU A 57 2.23 15.83 -4.33
C LEU A 57 3.55 15.10 -4.56
N LEU A 58 3.86 14.78 -5.82
CA LEU A 58 5.09 14.09 -6.17
C LEU A 58 6.32 15.00 -6.00
N ASP A 59 6.19 16.31 -6.27
CA ASP A 59 7.23 17.30 -5.93
C ASP A 59 7.54 17.28 -4.43
N LEU A 60 6.49 17.22 -3.60
CA LEU A 60 6.65 17.11 -2.15
C LEU A 60 7.26 15.77 -1.73
N CYS A 61 6.94 14.67 -2.41
CA CYS A 61 7.57 13.37 -2.15
C CYS A 61 9.05 13.38 -2.52
N ASP A 62 9.42 14.03 -3.63
CA ASP A 62 10.83 14.25 -4.02
C ASP A 62 11.58 15.07 -2.97
N GLU A 63 10.98 16.17 -2.48
CA GLU A 63 11.57 17.04 -1.45
C GLU A 63 11.74 16.32 -0.09
N LEU A 64 10.71 15.61 0.35
CA LEU A 64 10.67 14.97 1.66
C LEU A 64 11.34 13.59 1.70
N GLY A 65 11.67 13.01 0.56
CA GLY A 65 12.27 11.68 0.45
C GLY A 65 11.30 10.56 0.83
N LEU A 66 10.13 10.53 0.20
CA LEU A 66 9.17 9.43 0.26
C LEU A 66 9.20 8.66 -1.07
N TRP A 67 9.30 7.35 -1.03
CA TRP A 67 9.13 6.53 -2.22
C TRP A 67 7.66 6.39 -2.59
N VAL A 68 7.40 6.35 -3.88
CA VAL A 68 6.04 6.31 -4.40
C VAL A 68 5.86 5.07 -5.28
N MET A 69 4.78 4.32 -5.00
CA MET A 69 4.14 3.44 -5.95
C MET A 69 3.02 4.24 -6.60
N ASP A 70 3.26 4.73 -7.80
CA ASP A 70 2.29 5.52 -8.54
C ASP A 70 1.39 4.61 -9.36
N GLU A 71 0.07 4.87 -9.36
CA GLU A 71 -0.91 3.92 -9.84
C GLU A 71 -1.79 4.49 -10.95
N ALA A 72 -1.97 3.68 -12.00
CA ALA A 72 -2.87 4.00 -13.09
C ALA A 72 -4.32 4.02 -12.60
N ASP A 73 -5.09 4.98 -13.10
CA ASP A 73 -6.52 5.11 -12.85
C ASP A 73 -7.29 3.96 -13.54
N LEU A 74 -7.26 2.79 -12.90
CA LEU A 74 -7.85 1.57 -13.41
C LEU A 74 -8.29 0.66 -12.29
N GLU A 75 -9.61 0.54 -12.14
CA GLU A 75 -10.26 -0.38 -11.22
C GLU A 75 -11.58 -0.84 -11.83
N CYS A 76 -11.89 -2.13 -11.71
CA CYS A 76 -13.15 -2.68 -12.21
C CYS A 76 -13.68 -3.86 -11.38
N HIS A 77 -13.41 -3.85 -10.06
CA HIS A 77 -13.77 -4.89 -9.11
C HIS A 77 -15.26 -5.28 -9.17
N GLY A 78 -16.16 -4.33 -9.40
CA GLY A 78 -17.60 -4.58 -9.49
C GLY A 78 -18.02 -5.63 -10.54
N PHE A 79 -17.19 -5.93 -11.53
CA PHE A 79 -17.47 -7.03 -12.45
C PHE A 79 -17.35 -8.42 -11.81
N TYR A 80 -16.69 -8.54 -10.66
CA TYR A 80 -16.76 -9.75 -9.85
C TYR A 80 -18.22 -10.10 -9.51
N ASP A 81 -18.95 -9.14 -8.97
CA ASP A 81 -20.36 -9.31 -8.60
C ASP A 81 -21.26 -9.59 -9.79
N ALA A 82 -20.98 -8.96 -10.92
CA ALA A 82 -21.70 -9.21 -12.17
C ALA A 82 -21.60 -10.66 -12.66
N VAL A 83 -20.56 -11.37 -12.24
CA VAL A 83 -20.37 -12.81 -12.50
C VAL A 83 -20.82 -13.67 -11.32
N ALA A 84 -20.41 -13.31 -10.10
CA ALA A 84 -20.63 -14.14 -8.92
C ALA A 84 -22.12 -14.30 -8.58
N ARG A 85 -22.89 -13.21 -8.66
CA ARG A 85 -24.32 -13.22 -8.34
C ARG A 85 -25.14 -14.12 -9.29
N PRO A 86 -25.02 -14.00 -10.64
CA PRO A 86 -25.70 -14.92 -11.55
C PRO A 86 -25.28 -16.38 -11.44
N LEU A 87 -24.06 -16.65 -10.97
CA LEU A 87 -23.56 -18.01 -10.75
C LEU A 87 -23.86 -18.55 -9.35
N ASP A 88 -24.54 -17.77 -8.51
CA ASP A 88 -24.86 -18.11 -7.12
C ASP A 88 -23.62 -18.56 -6.33
N ILE A 89 -22.51 -17.85 -6.51
CA ILE A 89 -21.25 -18.11 -5.80
C ILE A 89 -21.38 -17.57 -4.38
N PRO A 90 -21.38 -18.44 -3.33
CA PRO A 90 -21.55 -17.98 -1.96
C PRO A 90 -20.38 -17.10 -1.47
N GLU A 91 -20.70 -16.06 -0.71
CA GLU A 91 -19.67 -15.18 -0.12
C GLU A 91 -18.79 -15.90 0.91
N GLU A 92 -19.32 -16.92 1.58
CA GLU A 92 -18.59 -17.74 2.55
C GLU A 92 -17.62 -18.74 1.90
N MET A 93 -17.71 -18.92 0.58
CA MET A 93 -16.77 -19.78 -0.14
C MET A 93 -15.35 -19.21 -0.01
N ASP A 94 -14.37 -20.10 0.16
CA ASP A 94 -12.96 -19.76 0.17
C ASP A 94 -12.59 -18.82 -1.00
N TYR A 95 -11.91 -17.72 -0.70
CA TYR A 95 -11.63 -16.66 -1.67
C TYR A 95 -10.86 -17.14 -2.90
N GLU A 96 -9.87 -18.04 -2.72
CA GLU A 96 -9.10 -18.56 -3.85
C GLU A 96 -9.96 -19.44 -4.77
N LYS A 97 -10.98 -20.10 -4.24
CA LYS A 97 -11.97 -20.83 -5.05
C LYS A 97 -12.89 -19.87 -5.79
N ARG A 98 -13.37 -18.83 -5.11
CA ARG A 98 -14.19 -17.77 -5.75
C ARG A 98 -13.47 -17.13 -6.92
N LYS A 99 -12.20 -16.78 -6.75
CA LYS A 99 -11.35 -16.20 -7.81
C LYS A 99 -11.28 -17.10 -9.04
N LYS A 100 -11.07 -18.39 -8.84
CA LYS A 100 -11.00 -19.37 -9.97
C LYS A 100 -12.30 -19.46 -10.76
N LEU A 101 -13.44 -19.29 -10.10
CA LEU A 101 -14.76 -19.35 -10.75
C LEU A 101 -15.16 -18.06 -11.46
N ALA A 102 -14.90 -16.90 -10.83
CA ALA A 102 -15.42 -15.63 -11.28
C ALA A 102 -14.42 -14.80 -12.12
N PHE A 103 -13.13 -14.76 -11.76
CA PHE A 103 -12.17 -13.86 -12.37
C PHE A 103 -11.97 -14.05 -13.87
N PRO A 104 -11.89 -15.28 -14.41
CA PRO A 104 -11.75 -15.45 -15.87
C PRO A 104 -12.91 -14.88 -16.66
N GLN A 105 -14.14 -14.94 -16.12
CA GLN A 105 -15.32 -14.38 -16.75
C GLN A 105 -15.41 -12.88 -16.55
N ALA A 106 -15.14 -12.39 -15.34
CA ALA A 106 -15.12 -10.97 -15.03
C ALA A 106 -14.07 -10.20 -15.86
N ALA A 107 -12.92 -10.80 -16.12
CA ALA A 107 -11.90 -10.24 -16.98
C ALA A 107 -12.36 -9.98 -18.42
N GLN A 108 -13.40 -10.68 -18.92
CA GLN A 108 -13.93 -10.49 -20.28
C GLN A 108 -14.68 -9.17 -20.45
N PHE A 109 -15.10 -8.51 -19.37
CA PHE A 109 -15.78 -7.22 -19.49
C PHE A 109 -14.83 -6.14 -19.99
N THR A 110 -13.62 -6.06 -19.44
CA THR A 110 -12.64 -5.02 -19.82
C THR A 110 -11.23 -5.56 -20.05
N THR A 111 -10.68 -6.30 -19.10
CA THR A 111 -9.26 -6.68 -19.00
C THR A 111 -8.78 -7.57 -20.13
N ASN A 112 -9.61 -8.50 -20.58
CA ASN A 112 -9.38 -9.36 -21.75
C ASN A 112 -10.22 -8.94 -22.97
N ASN A 113 -10.92 -7.82 -22.90
CA ASN A 113 -11.71 -7.30 -24.02
C ASN A 113 -10.85 -6.36 -24.87
N PRO A 114 -10.54 -6.72 -26.12
CA PRO A 114 -9.66 -5.93 -26.96
C PRO A 114 -10.19 -4.53 -27.30
N THR A 115 -11.51 -4.30 -27.18
CA THR A 115 -12.11 -2.97 -27.39
C THR A 115 -11.69 -1.96 -26.32
N TRP A 116 -11.28 -2.43 -25.13
CA TRP A 116 -10.79 -1.61 -24.02
C TRP A 116 -9.28 -1.38 -24.01
N LYS A 117 -8.53 -2.07 -24.90
CA LYS A 117 -7.07 -1.99 -24.92
C LYS A 117 -6.54 -0.56 -25.03
N ALA A 118 -7.18 0.26 -25.86
CA ALA A 118 -6.77 1.65 -26.04
C ALA A 118 -6.94 2.47 -24.75
N ALA A 119 -8.03 2.24 -24.01
CA ALA A 119 -8.27 2.92 -22.72
C ALA A 119 -7.25 2.50 -21.65
N TYR A 120 -6.90 1.21 -21.56
CA TYR A 120 -5.87 0.71 -20.65
C TYR A 120 -4.49 1.32 -20.94
N LEU A 121 -4.11 1.36 -22.22
CA LEU A 121 -2.86 2.00 -22.66
C LEU A 121 -2.85 3.49 -22.37
N ASP A 122 -3.95 4.19 -22.63
CA ASP A 122 -4.09 5.63 -22.36
C ASP A 122 -3.85 5.95 -20.88
N ARG A 123 -4.45 5.18 -19.95
CA ARG A 123 -4.22 5.36 -18.52
C ARG A 123 -2.74 5.22 -18.14
N MET A 124 -2.07 4.19 -18.68
CA MET A 124 -0.65 3.97 -18.40
C MET A 124 0.25 5.02 -19.05
N GLU A 125 -0.10 5.43 -20.26
CA GLU A 125 0.63 6.48 -20.97
C GLU A 125 0.53 7.82 -20.24
N CYS A 126 -0.68 8.24 -19.85
CA CYS A 126 -0.91 9.47 -19.11
C CYS A 126 -0.14 9.49 -17.81
N LEU A 127 -0.19 8.40 -17.03
CA LEU A 127 0.56 8.25 -15.78
C LEU A 127 2.06 8.47 -16.01
N ILE A 128 2.67 7.65 -16.86
CA ILE A 128 4.13 7.69 -17.07
C ILE A 128 4.57 9.02 -17.67
N GLN A 129 3.87 9.54 -18.68
CA GLN A 129 4.28 10.79 -19.33
C GLN A 129 4.19 11.98 -18.38
N ARG A 130 3.23 11.98 -17.47
CA ARG A 130 3.11 13.02 -16.45
C ARG A 130 4.23 12.92 -15.41
N ASP A 131 4.51 11.71 -14.88
CA ASP A 131 5.21 11.55 -13.59
C ASP A 131 6.62 10.93 -13.68
N LYS A 132 7.07 10.53 -14.88
CA LYS A 132 8.40 9.88 -15.09
C LYS A 132 9.61 10.70 -14.63
N ASN A 133 9.48 12.00 -14.45
CA ASN A 133 10.57 12.86 -14.02
C ASN A 133 10.71 12.97 -12.51
N HIS A 134 9.76 12.40 -11.73
CA HIS A 134 9.84 12.37 -10.27
C HIS A 134 10.74 11.23 -9.80
N THR A 135 11.75 11.58 -9.01
CA THR A 135 12.72 10.61 -8.46
C THR A 135 12.14 9.76 -7.33
N SER A 136 11.11 10.26 -6.68
CA SER A 136 10.33 9.54 -5.65
C SER A 136 9.58 8.34 -6.22
N VAL A 137 9.11 8.39 -7.47
CA VAL A 137 8.41 7.28 -8.11
C VAL A 137 9.40 6.16 -8.41
N ILE A 138 9.25 5.02 -7.73
CA ILE A 138 10.11 3.84 -7.88
C ILE A 138 9.40 2.65 -8.51
N MET A 139 8.07 2.70 -8.56
CA MET A 139 7.22 1.65 -9.13
C MET A 139 6.05 2.25 -9.88
N TRP A 140 5.73 1.63 -11.01
CA TRP A 140 4.49 1.86 -11.77
C TRP A 140 3.51 0.73 -11.45
N SER A 141 2.35 1.05 -10.90
CA SER A 141 1.26 0.09 -10.68
C SER A 141 0.25 0.17 -11.82
N LEU A 142 -0.14 -1.00 -12.33
CA LEU A 142 -1.04 -1.10 -13.48
C LEU A 142 -2.52 -0.88 -13.13
N GLY A 143 -2.82 -0.62 -11.87
CA GLY A 143 -4.17 -0.42 -11.34
C GLY A 143 -4.45 -1.26 -10.12
N ASN A 144 -5.73 -1.35 -9.76
CA ASN A 144 -6.23 -2.08 -8.60
C ASN A 144 -7.40 -2.98 -8.98
N GLU A 145 -7.48 -4.18 -8.39
CA GLU A 145 -8.62 -5.11 -8.41
C GLU A 145 -9.39 -5.19 -9.75
N ALA A 146 -8.63 -5.24 -10.85
CA ALA A 146 -9.16 -5.27 -12.20
C ALA A 146 -8.89 -6.60 -12.91
N PHE A 147 -8.78 -7.70 -12.16
CA PHE A 147 -8.44 -9.03 -12.68
C PHE A 147 -7.06 -9.01 -13.37
N TYR A 148 -6.78 -9.92 -14.30
CA TYR A 148 -5.54 -9.89 -15.07
C TYR A 148 -5.78 -10.44 -16.48
N GLY A 149 -5.17 -9.80 -17.48
CA GLY A 149 -5.29 -10.23 -18.85
C GLY A 149 -4.47 -9.42 -19.86
N ASP A 150 -4.82 -9.58 -21.14
CA ASP A 150 -4.01 -9.07 -22.26
C ASP A 150 -3.86 -7.54 -22.27
N ASN A 151 -4.83 -6.80 -21.75
CA ASN A 151 -4.73 -5.34 -21.67
C ASN A 151 -3.70 -4.92 -20.62
N HIS A 152 -3.59 -5.61 -19.47
CA HIS A 152 -2.50 -5.39 -18.49
C HIS A 152 -1.12 -5.77 -19.07
N LYS A 153 -1.04 -6.87 -19.84
CA LYS A 153 0.21 -7.22 -20.54
C LYS A 153 0.66 -6.11 -21.49
N ALA A 154 -0.29 -5.49 -22.19
CA ALA A 154 0.00 -4.36 -23.07
C ALA A 154 0.47 -3.12 -22.31
N MET A 155 -0.16 -2.79 -21.14
CA MET A 155 0.29 -1.71 -20.25
C MET A 155 1.72 -1.93 -19.75
N SER A 156 2.02 -3.15 -19.27
CA SER A 156 3.36 -3.51 -18.79
C SER A 156 4.40 -3.40 -19.91
N ALA A 157 4.08 -3.88 -21.10
CA ALA A 157 4.97 -3.78 -22.26
C ALA A 157 5.24 -2.33 -22.67
N TYR A 158 4.22 -1.47 -22.61
CA TYR A 158 4.37 -0.02 -22.84
C TYR A 158 5.28 0.61 -21.78
N ALA A 159 5.01 0.36 -20.50
CA ALA A 159 5.78 0.91 -19.40
C ALA A 159 7.25 0.54 -19.48
N LYS A 160 7.56 -0.74 -19.69
CA LYS A 160 8.94 -1.24 -19.85
C LYS A 160 9.65 -0.70 -21.09
N LYS A 161 8.90 -0.34 -22.14
CA LYS A 161 9.47 0.30 -23.33
C LYS A 161 9.85 1.75 -23.08
N VAL A 162 9.02 2.49 -22.35
CA VAL A 162 9.18 3.94 -22.14
C VAL A 162 10.08 4.23 -20.95
N ASP A 163 9.94 3.46 -19.90
CA ASP A 163 10.71 3.60 -18.66
C ASP A 163 11.18 2.23 -18.13
N PRO A 164 12.24 1.68 -18.72
CA PRO A 164 12.74 0.35 -18.37
C PRO A 164 13.42 0.29 -16.99
N GLY A 165 13.67 1.43 -16.37
CA GLY A 165 14.38 1.53 -15.10
C GLY A 165 13.50 1.32 -13.88
N ARG A 166 12.20 1.57 -13.98
CA ARG A 166 11.27 1.41 -12.87
C ARG A 166 10.58 0.06 -12.88
N LEU A 167 10.23 -0.40 -11.66
CA LEU A 167 9.56 -1.69 -11.46
C LEU A 167 8.08 -1.60 -11.83
N ILE A 168 7.54 -2.69 -12.32
CA ILE A 168 6.11 -2.84 -12.60
C ILE A 168 5.47 -3.65 -11.47
N HIS A 169 4.42 -3.09 -10.90
CA HIS A 169 3.58 -3.71 -9.88
C HIS A 169 2.18 -3.98 -10.43
N TYR A 170 1.60 -5.13 -10.06
CA TYR A 170 0.17 -5.38 -10.15
C TYR A 170 -0.20 -6.64 -9.36
N GLU A 171 -1.15 -6.53 -8.41
CA GLU A 171 -1.57 -7.64 -7.56
C GLU A 171 -2.45 -8.67 -8.28
N GLY A 172 -3.17 -8.24 -9.33
CA GLY A 172 -3.98 -9.13 -10.17
C GLY A 172 -3.16 -10.12 -10.99
N ASP A 173 -1.88 -9.82 -11.23
CA ASP A 173 -0.92 -10.73 -11.85
C ASP A 173 -0.39 -11.74 -10.81
N ALA A 174 -1.24 -12.68 -10.42
CA ALA A 174 -0.97 -13.63 -9.33
C ALA A 174 0.30 -14.46 -9.52
N HIS A 175 0.78 -14.62 -10.76
CA HIS A 175 1.99 -15.37 -11.09
C HIS A 175 3.18 -14.45 -11.44
N ALA A 176 3.00 -13.14 -11.28
CA ALA A 176 3.97 -12.13 -11.68
C ALA A 176 4.53 -12.37 -13.11
N GLU A 177 3.65 -12.69 -14.08
CA GLU A 177 4.05 -12.91 -15.47
C GLU A 177 4.68 -11.66 -16.08
N THR A 178 4.11 -10.49 -15.78
CA THR A 178 4.55 -9.19 -16.27
C THR A 178 5.02 -8.24 -15.18
N ALA A 179 4.57 -8.44 -13.94
CA ALA A 179 5.01 -7.70 -12.77
C ALA A 179 6.43 -8.14 -12.35
N ASP A 180 7.19 -7.20 -11.77
CA ASP A 180 8.55 -7.45 -11.29
C ASP A 180 8.59 -7.99 -9.85
N MET A 181 7.42 -8.19 -9.24
CA MET A 181 7.23 -8.71 -7.89
C MET A 181 5.91 -9.46 -7.76
N TYR A 182 5.84 -10.38 -6.83
CA TYR A 182 4.56 -10.90 -6.33
C TYR A 182 3.94 -9.85 -5.42
N SER A 183 2.62 -9.68 -5.50
CA SER A 183 1.90 -8.74 -4.66
C SER A 183 0.66 -9.37 -4.07
N TYR A 184 0.38 -9.07 -2.79
CA TYR A 184 -0.73 -9.66 -2.06
C TYR A 184 -1.45 -8.60 -1.25
N MET A 185 -2.75 -8.88 -1.00
CA MET A 185 -3.61 -8.13 -0.09
C MET A 185 -3.94 -9.00 1.13
N TYR A 186 -3.76 -8.45 2.31
CA TYR A 186 -4.17 -8.99 3.62
C TYR A 186 -3.82 -10.47 3.88
N PRO A 187 -2.63 -10.99 3.53
CA PRO A 187 -2.28 -12.34 3.92
C PRO A 187 -2.13 -12.42 5.44
N SER A 188 -2.62 -13.50 6.06
CA SER A 188 -2.27 -13.78 7.44
C SER A 188 -0.75 -13.98 7.59
N ILE A 189 -0.21 -13.81 8.80
CA ILE A 189 1.23 -14.00 9.07
C ILE A 189 1.68 -15.42 8.66
N GLU A 190 0.86 -16.43 8.94
CA GLU A 190 1.13 -17.81 8.53
C GLU A 190 1.23 -17.92 6.99
N ARG A 191 0.23 -17.38 6.26
CA ARG A 191 0.24 -17.36 4.80
C ARG A 191 1.44 -16.58 4.26
N LEU A 192 1.75 -15.41 4.80
CA LEU A 192 2.89 -14.59 4.38
C LEU A 192 4.21 -15.35 4.54
N THR A 193 4.38 -16.02 5.69
CA THR A 193 5.57 -16.85 5.95
C THR A 193 5.67 -18.00 4.96
N LYS A 194 4.56 -18.64 4.62
CA LYS A 194 4.51 -19.71 3.61
C LYS A 194 4.88 -19.16 2.22
N LEU A 195 4.27 -18.07 1.80
CA LEU A 195 4.60 -17.40 0.53
C LEU A 195 6.08 -17.03 0.44
N ALA A 196 6.66 -16.52 1.53
CA ALA A 196 8.07 -16.18 1.59
C ALA A 196 9.00 -17.39 1.34
N LYS A 197 8.56 -18.59 1.66
CA LYS A 197 9.35 -19.83 1.53
C LYS A 197 9.09 -20.57 0.23
N GLU A 198 7.90 -20.50 -0.34
CA GLU A 198 7.44 -21.42 -1.38
C GLU A 198 7.13 -20.72 -2.72
N GLU A 199 6.63 -19.47 -2.72
CA GLU A 199 6.17 -18.80 -3.93
C GLU A 199 7.33 -18.52 -4.89
N GLY A 200 7.26 -19.03 -6.13
CA GLY A 200 8.32 -18.84 -7.14
C GLY A 200 9.70 -19.32 -6.68
N VAL A 201 9.76 -20.31 -5.78
CA VAL A 201 11.04 -20.89 -5.31
C VAL A 201 11.38 -22.12 -6.13
N VAL A 202 12.56 -22.08 -6.80
CA VAL A 202 13.11 -23.20 -7.55
C VAL A 202 14.55 -23.43 -7.06
N ASP A 203 14.88 -24.67 -6.70
CA ASP A 203 16.20 -25.04 -6.18
C ASP A 203 16.68 -24.17 -5.00
N GLY A 204 15.75 -23.81 -4.11
CA GLY A 204 16.01 -22.99 -2.92
C GLY A 204 16.25 -21.49 -3.21
N LYS A 205 16.06 -21.06 -4.45
CA LYS A 205 16.17 -19.64 -4.85
C LYS A 205 14.82 -19.11 -5.27
N TYR A 206 14.46 -17.94 -4.81
CA TYR A 206 13.26 -17.22 -5.29
C TYR A 206 13.60 -16.36 -6.51
N ASP A 207 12.66 -16.25 -7.42
CA ASP A 207 12.79 -15.50 -8.66
C ASP A 207 12.51 -13.99 -8.48
N LYS A 208 11.52 -13.64 -7.65
CA LYS A 208 11.05 -12.28 -7.45
C LYS A 208 10.80 -11.96 -5.98
N PRO A 209 10.89 -10.66 -5.59
CA PRO A 209 10.48 -10.21 -4.25
C PRO A 209 8.96 -10.30 -4.07
N ILE A 210 8.52 -10.12 -2.81
CA ILE A 210 7.11 -10.01 -2.42
C ILE A 210 6.90 -8.65 -1.77
N VAL A 211 5.84 -7.96 -2.19
CA VAL A 211 5.35 -6.70 -1.61
C VAL A 211 3.89 -6.90 -1.18
N LEU A 212 3.48 -6.33 -0.07
CA LEU A 212 2.07 -6.26 0.29
C LEU A 212 1.53 -4.89 -0.17
N CYS A 213 0.78 -4.88 -1.27
CA CYS A 213 0.16 -3.63 -1.73
C CYS A 213 -0.89 -3.13 -0.76
N GLU A 214 -1.51 -4.05 0.01
CA GLU A 214 -2.43 -3.74 1.10
C GLU A 214 -2.26 -4.75 2.23
N TYR A 215 -2.15 -4.27 3.47
CA TYR A 215 -2.14 -5.11 4.66
C TYR A 215 -2.62 -4.35 5.89
N ALA A 216 -2.89 -5.07 6.98
CA ALA A 216 -3.22 -4.51 8.28
C ALA A 216 -4.35 -3.46 8.21
N HIS A 217 -5.52 -3.87 7.69
CA HIS A 217 -6.71 -3.02 7.54
C HIS A 217 -7.06 -2.30 8.85
N ALA A 218 -7.03 -0.96 8.85
CA ALA A 218 -7.09 -0.14 10.05
C ALA A 218 -8.52 0.20 10.53
N MET A 219 -9.54 -0.46 9.98
CA MET A 219 -10.93 -0.22 10.34
C MET A 219 -11.23 -0.56 11.79
N GLY A 220 -11.99 0.28 12.47
CA GLY A 220 -12.42 0.06 13.85
C GLY A 220 -11.26 0.07 14.85
N ASN A 221 -11.05 -1.02 15.56
CA ASN A 221 -9.95 -1.22 16.50
C ASN A 221 -8.63 -1.70 15.82
N GLY A 222 -8.60 -1.70 14.50
CA GLY A 222 -7.38 -2.00 13.74
C GLY A 222 -6.35 -0.87 13.76
N PRO A 223 -5.21 -1.10 13.07
CA PRO A 223 -4.75 -2.39 12.59
C PRO A 223 -4.16 -3.25 13.70
N GLY A 224 -4.20 -4.59 13.53
CA GLY A 224 -3.53 -5.52 14.43
C GLY A 224 -2.31 -6.16 13.77
N TRP A 225 -1.52 -6.90 14.58
CA TRP A 225 -0.41 -7.72 14.11
C TRP A 225 0.75 -6.96 13.45
N LEU A 226 0.87 -5.65 13.68
CA LEU A 226 1.89 -4.81 13.02
C LEU A 226 3.31 -5.29 13.33
N GLU A 227 3.59 -5.66 14.58
CA GLU A 227 4.90 -6.17 14.98
C GLU A 227 5.21 -7.52 14.31
N ASP A 228 4.21 -8.40 14.19
CA ASP A 228 4.38 -9.70 13.53
C ASP A 228 4.66 -9.56 12.03
N TYR A 229 3.98 -8.65 11.34
CA TYR A 229 4.31 -8.31 9.95
C TYR A 229 5.74 -7.78 9.82
N GLU A 230 6.13 -6.82 10.67
CA GLU A 230 7.47 -6.25 10.63
C GLU A 230 8.55 -7.30 10.92
N ASN A 231 8.32 -8.19 11.88
CA ASN A 231 9.21 -9.30 12.17
C ASN A 231 9.34 -10.27 10.98
N ALA A 232 8.23 -10.58 10.30
CA ALA A 232 8.25 -11.39 9.08
C ALA A 232 9.04 -10.71 7.96
N PHE A 233 8.82 -9.41 7.72
CA PHE A 233 9.56 -8.62 6.73
C PHE A 233 11.08 -8.60 6.99
N ARG A 234 11.48 -8.54 8.25
CA ARG A 234 12.90 -8.59 8.65
C ARG A 234 13.49 -9.99 8.50
N GLN A 235 12.72 -11.01 8.88
CA GLN A 235 13.17 -12.40 8.87
C GLN A 235 13.39 -12.93 7.45
N TYR A 236 12.53 -12.54 6.50
CA TYR A 236 12.57 -13.06 5.14
C TYR A 236 13.05 -11.99 4.15
N PRO A 237 14.30 -12.07 3.63
CA PRO A 237 14.88 -11.04 2.77
C PRO A 237 14.10 -10.74 1.47
N ARG A 238 13.26 -11.67 0.99
CA ARG A 238 12.44 -11.43 -0.20
C ARG A 238 11.18 -10.62 0.08
N LEU A 239 10.73 -10.55 1.34
CA LEU A 239 9.65 -9.65 1.75
C LEU A 239 10.20 -8.23 1.78
N GLN A 240 9.60 -7.34 1.00
CA GLN A 240 10.08 -5.96 0.86
C GLN A 240 9.25 -4.95 1.66
N GLY A 241 8.38 -5.44 2.57
CA GLY A 241 7.43 -4.60 3.29
C GLY A 241 6.13 -4.40 2.51
N GLY A 242 5.45 -3.29 2.73
CA GLY A 242 4.16 -3.04 2.10
C GLY A 242 3.52 -1.72 2.50
N PHE A 243 2.24 -1.62 2.16
CA PHE A 243 1.42 -0.42 2.36
C PHE A 243 0.19 -0.75 3.21
N ILE A 244 0.08 -0.14 4.39
CA ILE A 244 -1.09 -0.31 5.27
C ILE A 244 -2.33 0.22 4.57
N TRP A 245 -3.45 -0.46 4.71
CA TRP A 245 -4.76 0.03 4.33
C TRP A 245 -5.44 0.63 5.56
N GLU A 246 -5.66 1.94 5.64
CA GLU A 246 -5.07 2.98 4.81
C GLU A 246 -4.67 4.20 5.65
N TRP A 247 -4.32 5.32 4.99
CA TRP A 247 -3.77 6.48 5.66
C TRP A 247 -4.79 7.20 6.55
N ALA A 248 -6.00 7.49 6.04
CA ALA A 248 -6.98 8.29 6.77
C ALA A 248 -8.42 7.82 6.55
N ASN A 249 -9.27 8.00 7.55
CA ASN A 249 -10.72 7.86 7.40
C ASN A 249 -11.28 8.88 6.40
N HIS A 250 -12.21 8.47 5.55
CA HIS A 250 -12.80 9.34 4.52
C HIS A 250 -14.16 9.95 4.92
N GLY A 251 -14.45 10.08 6.20
CA GLY A 251 -15.68 10.75 6.65
C GLY A 251 -15.73 12.21 6.19
N LEU A 252 -16.88 12.62 5.69
CA LEU A 252 -17.16 13.99 5.27
C LEU A 252 -17.92 14.75 6.37
N TRP A 253 -17.44 15.95 6.68
CA TRP A 253 -18.09 16.77 7.69
C TRP A 253 -19.52 17.17 7.26
N LYS A 254 -20.49 16.85 8.08
CA LYS A 254 -21.90 17.16 7.86
C LYS A 254 -22.34 18.26 8.84
N GLU A 255 -22.43 19.50 8.34
CA GLU A 255 -22.71 20.70 9.12
C GLU A 255 -23.97 20.58 9.98
N ASP A 256 -25.06 20.08 9.38
CA ASP A 256 -26.38 19.99 10.06
C ASP A 256 -26.36 19.02 11.25
N SER A 257 -25.42 18.07 11.27
CA SER A 257 -25.39 16.96 12.23
C SER A 257 -24.17 17.00 13.15
N GLY A 258 -23.14 17.74 12.78
CA GLY A 258 -21.93 17.93 13.58
C GLY A 258 -21.06 16.67 13.75
N TYR A 259 -21.03 15.80 12.73
CA TYR A 259 -20.19 14.61 12.71
C TYR A 259 -19.64 14.31 11.30
N TYR A 260 -18.66 13.41 11.22
CA TYR A 260 -18.10 12.93 9.95
C TYR A 260 -18.96 11.79 9.43
N ALA A 261 -19.67 12.06 8.35
CA ALA A 261 -20.64 11.18 7.72
C ALA A 261 -19.99 10.21 6.72
N TYR A 262 -20.62 9.07 6.55
CA TYR A 262 -20.21 8.00 5.62
C TYR A 262 -21.42 7.46 4.83
N GLY A 263 -21.26 6.37 4.09
CA GLY A 263 -22.32 5.80 3.25
C GLY A 263 -23.60 5.52 4.02
N GLY A 264 -24.75 5.98 3.48
CA GLY A 264 -26.07 5.93 4.09
C GLY A 264 -26.49 7.22 4.82
N ASP A 265 -25.53 7.95 5.39
CA ASP A 265 -25.81 9.21 6.10
C ASP A 265 -26.29 10.35 5.18
N PHE A 266 -26.04 10.20 3.88
CA PHE A 266 -26.49 11.13 2.83
C PHE A 266 -27.78 10.71 2.16
N GLY A 267 -28.43 9.64 2.64
CA GLY A 267 -29.64 9.08 2.06
C GLY A 267 -29.37 8.21 0.82
N ASP A 268 -28.14 7.85 0.59
CA ASP A 268 -27.69 6.99 -0.50
C ASP A 268 -28.00 5.51 -0.20
N THR A 269 -28.44 4.80 -1.24
CA THR A 269 -28.76 3.36 -1.18
C THR A 269 -28.56 2.75 -2.56
N PRO A 270 -27.78 1.66 -2.69
CA PRO A 270 -27.05 0.94 -1.64
C PRO A 270 -25.81 1.70 -1.15
N ASN A 271 -25.25 1.29 0.00
CA ASN A 271 -24.02 1.85 0.56
C ASN A 271 -23.30 0.79 1.41
N ASP A 272 -22.03 1.02 1.70
CA ASP A 272 -21.17 0.13 2.49
C ASP A 272 -20.93 0.63 3.92
N SER A 273 -21.77 1.59 4.39
CA SER A 273 -21.74 2.12 5.76
C SER A 273 -20.35 2.64 6.16
N THR A 274 -19.80 2.13 7.27
CA THR A 274 -18.51 2.56 7.84
C THR A 274 -17.27 2.10 7.09
N PHE A 275 -17.40 1.51 5.91
CA PHE A 275 -16.26 0.89 5.19
C PHE A 275 -15.19 1.86 4.72
N VAL A 276 -15.47 3.16 4.74
CA VAL A 276 -14.52 4.26 4.48
C VAL A 276 -13.87 4.82 5.75
N MET A 277 -14.14 4.19 6.91
CA MET A 277 -13.59 4.61 8.21
C MET A 277 -12.50 3.63 8.65
N ASP A 278 -11.47 3.50 7.82
CA ASP A 278 -10.44 2.46 7.88
C ASP A 278 -9.01 3.02 7.89
N GLY A 279 -8.86 4.27 8.34
CA GLY A 279 -7.59 4.99 8.36
C GLY A 279 -6.79 4.88 9.66
N LEU A 280 -5.47 5.00 9.52
CA LEU A 280 -4.54 5.27 10.63
C LEU A 280 -4.72 6.66 11.24
N LEU A 281 -5.42 7.53 10.53
CA LEU A 281 -5.86 8.85 10.98
C LEU A 281 -7.38 8.91 11.01
N ASN A 282 -7.93 9.73 11.88
CA ASN A 282 -9.34 10.09 11.81
C ASN A 282 -9.63 10.98 10.58
N SER A 283 -10.89 11.35 10.33
CA SER A 283 -11.28 12.16 9.17
C SER A 283 -10.67 13.57 9.14
N GLU A 284 -10.26 14.12 10.28
CA GLU A 284 -9.49 15.38 10.41
C GLU A 284 -7.99 15.19 10.22
N HIS A 285 -7.56 14.00 9.90
CA HIS A 285 -6.16 13.59 9.79
C HIS A 285 -5.38 13.77 11.11
N HIS A 286 -6.01 13.47 12.25
CA HIS A 286 -5.32 13.33 13.52
C HIS A 286 -4.95 11.86 13.77
N PRO A 287 -3.76 11.59 14.36
CA PRO A 287 -3.28 10.26 14.65
C PRO A 287 -4.24 9.43 15.51
N THR A 288 -4.48 8.18 15.11
CA THR A 288 -5.11 7.15 15.93
C THR A 288 -4.04 6.33 16.68
N HIS A 289 -4.47 5.42 17.55
CA HIS A 289 -3.56 4.52 18.26
C HIS A 289 -2.75 3.63 17.30
N GLY A 290 -3.36 3.20 16.18
CA GLY A 290 -2.68 2.39 15.17
C GLY A 290 -1.48 3.10 14.54
N LEU A 291 -1.57 4.41 14.31
CA LEU A 291 -0.44 5.19 13.81
C LEU A 291 0.69 5.30 14.84
N LEU A 292 0.35 5.45 16.12
CA LEU A 292 1.35 5.52 17.19
C LEU A 292 2.07 4.18 17.39
N GLU A 293 1.34 3.08 17.30
CA GLU A 293 1.91 1.72 17.33
C GLU A 293 2.84 1.51 16.14
N PHE A 294 2.41 1.84 14.92
CA PHE A 294 3.26 1.75 13.73
C PHE A 294 4.57 2.53 13.90
N LYS A 295 4.49 3.75 14.43
CA LYS A 295 5.67 4.58 14.71
C LYS A 295 6.66 3.88 15.65
N ALA A 296 6.15 3.29 16.72
CA ALA A 296 6.98 2.62 17.72
C ALA A 296 7.67 1.38 17.13
N ILE A 297 6.93 0.54 16.41
CA ILE A 297 7.44 -0.69 15.79
C ILE A 297 8.47 -0.40 14.70
N ASN A 298 8.27 0.67 13.94
CA ASN A 298 9.12 1.06 12.81
C ASN A 298 10.20 2.09 13.19
N HIS A 299 10.53 2.19 14.48
CA HIS A 299 11.59 3.09 14.92
C HIS A 299 12.92 2.72 14.26
N PRO A 300 13.67 3.70 13.72
CA PRO A 300 14.89 3.45 12.97
C PRO A 300 16.07 3.00 13.85
N VAL A 301 15.96 3.09 15.18
CA VAL A 301 16.93 2.60 16.14
C VAL A 301 16.23 1.61 17.07
N ARG A 302 16.68 0.38 17.11
CA ARG A 302 16.11 -0.65 17.98
C ARG A 302 17.09 -1.01 19.10
N PHE A 303 16.54 -1.28 20.27
CA PHE A 303 17.30 -1.73 21.42
C PHE A 303 17.02 -3.20 21.70
N LYS A 304 18.08 -3.95 22.01
CA LYS A 304 17.99 -5.34 22.42
C LYS A 304 18.80 -5.52 23.70
N VAL A 305 18.26 -6.26 24.64
CA VAL A 305 19.01 -6.65 25.84
C VAL A 305 19.28 -8.14 25.76
N GLU A 306 20.54 -8.51 25.59
CA GLU A 306 21.00 -9.90 25.49
C GLU A 306 22.17 -10.08 26.44
N ASP A 307 22.11 -11.11 27.30
CA ASP A 307 23.17 -11.43 28.28
C ASP A 307 23.60 -10.24 29.14
N GLY A 308 22.65 -9.40 29.56
CA GLY A 308 22.93 -8.22 30.37
C GLY A 308 23.63 -7.07 29.64
N LYS A 309 23.70 -7.13 28.30
CA LYS A 309 24.26 -6.08 27.47
C LYS A 309 23.15 -5.41 26.66
N LEU A 310 23.21 -4.08 26.60
CA LEU A 310 22.35 -3.29 25.72
C LEU A 310 22.95 -3.24 24.31
N GLY A 311 22.28 -3.89 23.36
CA GLY A 311 22.58 -3.78 21.95
C GLY A 311 21.78 -2.67 21.29
N VAL A 312 22.36 -1.98 20.30
CA VAL A 312 21.71 -0.95 19.49
C VAL A 312 21.79 -1.38 18.03
N GLU A 313 20.63 -1.52 17.39
CA GLU A 313 20.52 -1.90 15.98
C GLU A 313 20.15 -0.69 15.13
N ASN A 314 20.96 -0.43 14.09
CA ASN A 314 20.65 0.58 13.08
C ASN A 314 19.71 0.03 12.01
N CYS A 315 18.51 0.57 11.92
CA CYS A 315 17.48 0.21 10.94
C CYS A 315 17.30 1.25 9.82
N TYR A 316 18.15 2.27 9.75
CA TYR A 316 18.21 3.16 8.58
C TYR A 316 18.74 2.41 7.37
N ASN A 317 18.26 2.78 6.18
CA ASN A 317 18.78 2.22 4.93
C ASN A 317 20.06 2.90 4.44
N PHE A 318 20.21 4.22 4.70
CA PHE A 318 21.26 5.04 4.11
C PHE A 318 22.08 5.86 5.12
N SER A 319 21.69 5.86 6.40
CA SER A 319 22.34 6.65 7.44
C SER A 319 22.91 5.76 8.53
N ASP A 320 24.03 6.15 9.10
CA ASP A 320 24.54 5.59 10.33
C ASP A 320 23.92 6.29 11.57
N LEU A 321 24.35 5.94 12.76
CA LEU A 321 23.84 6.51 14.01
C LEU A 321 24.72 7.66 14.55
N SER A 322 25.72 8.13 13.82
CA SER A 322 26.69 9.17 14.27
C SER A 322 26.03 10.52 14.60
N HIS A 323 24.84 10.77 14.02
CA HIS A 323 24.07 11.98 14.25
C HIS A 323 23.20 11.93 15.51
N LEU A 324 23.17 10.80 16.23
CA LEU A 324 22.37 10.60 17.42
C LEU A 324 23.25 10.56 18.68
N THR A 325 22.68 10.99 19.79
CA THR A 325 23.26 10.83 21.12
C THR A 325 22.39 9.89 21.93
N ALA A 326 22.99 8.84 22.50
CA ALA A 326 22.30 7.92 23.40
C ALA A 326 22.50 8.38 24.85
N THR A 327 21.41 8.47 25.59
CA THR A 327 21.41 8.63 27.04
C THR A 327 20.66 7.46 27.67
N PHE A 328 21.12 6.98 28.79
CA PHE A 328 20.42 5.95 29.54
C PHE A 328 20.28 6.36 31.01
N LYS A 329 19.22 5.87 31.60
CA LYS A 329 18.92 6.04 33.02
C LYS A 329 18.65 4.66 33.60
N VAL A 330 19.20 4.39 34.75
CA VAL A 330 18.92 3.14 35.48
C VAL A 330 18.06 3.50 36.66
N GLU A 331 16.92 2.87 36.78
CA GLU A 331 16.00 3.04 37.90
C GLU A 331 15.74 1.68 38.57
N GLU A 332 15.80 1.63 39.86
CA GLU A 332 15.39 0.49 40.67
C GLU A 332 14.21 0.91 41.54
N PHE A 333 13.04 0.26 41.35
CA PHE A 333 11.79 0.58 42.06
C PHE A 333 11.35 2.06 41.97
N GLY A 334 11.70 2.73 40.86
CA GLY A 334 11.36 4.14 40.60
C GLY A 334 12.32 5.16 41.22
N GLU A 335 13.45 4.70 41.78
CA GLU A 335 14.56 5.55 42.23
C GLU A 335 15.74 5.50 41.25
N GLU A 336 16.37 6.67 40.99
CA GLU A 336 17.58 6.76 40.16
C GLU A 336 18.82 6.18 40.83
#